data_3925bff40cf5c0041d70ce1e2a3e54d8
#
_entry.id   3925bff40cf5c0041d70ce1e2a3e54d8
#
_cell.length_a   1.000
_cell.length_b   1.000
_cell.length_c   1.000
_cell.angle_alpha   90.00
_cell.angle_beta   90.00
_cell.angle_gamma   90.00
#
_symmetry.space_group_name_H-M   'P 1'
#
loop_
_entity.id
_entity.type
_entity.pdbx_description
1 polymer ?
#
loop_
_entity_poly.entity_id
_entity_poly.type
_entity_poly.pdbx_seq_one_letter_code
_entity_poly.pdbx_strand_id
1 'polypeptide(L)'
;MTDKPPPMPTDAVRRAEHSDDKILIRVRDLRRVYVKGDIEVVAVAGIDLDVREGEFVAVMGPSGSGKSTLMHLLGGLDQPTEGSYRLDGIELAELSDAELSRVRNVKVGFVFQTFNLLADSNAADNIALPLVYSGIGRQERYESSRVAADAMGLADRLTHRPSELSGGQLQRVAIARALANNPRLILADEPTGNLDTHTGTEIMAIFHRLHRQGATLIMVTHDEKLARYADRIISLRDGVIVNEEIVTEHTYPDTEHDEIHVTPPTRPGRGHRMGWWDLIRMGLREGLWAHKLRTFLTMLGVMFGVAAVIAIVSVTQGAKIQLMEHIKAMGANTIKI
;
A
#
# COMPACT_ATOMS: atom_id res chain seq x y z
N MET A 1 -23.93 34.51 56.63
CA MET A 1 -23.80 33.15 56.09
C MET A 1 -23.74 33.26 54.57
N THR A 2 -22.53 33.26 54.03
CA THR A 2 -22.26 33.35 52.60
C THR A 2 -21.89 31.96 52.14
N ASP A 3 -22.80 31.34 51.44
CA ASP A 3 -22.63 30.02 50.85
C ASP A 3 -21.73 30.15 49.60
N LYS A 4 -20.49 29.65 49.72
CA LYS A 4 -19.51 29.62 48.62
C LYS A 4 -19.64 28.27 47.94
N PRO A 5 -19.88 28.23 46.60
CA PRO A 5 -19.99 26.96 45.90
C PRO A 5 -18.64 26.22 45.95
N PRO A 6 -18.66 24.87 45.97
CA PRO A 6 -17.44 24.05 46.01
C PRO A 6 -16.59 24.27 44.75
N PRO A 7 -15.25 24.21 44.88
CA PRO A 7 -14.36 24.33 43.73
C PRO A 7 -14.54 23.12 42.76
N MET A 8 -14.78 23.43 41.51
CA MET A 8 -14.78 22.43 40.44
C MET A 8 -13.40 21.71 40.36
N PRO A 9 -13.38 20.40 40.11
CA PRO A 9 -12.10 19.68 40.04
C PRO A 9 -11.31 20.12 38.81
N THR A 10 -10.24 20.85 39.05
CA THR A 10 -9.32 21.43 38.06
C THR A 10 -8.59 20.39 37.22
N ASP A 11 -8.60 19.12 37.66
CA ASP A 11 -7.90 18.03 36.98
C ASP A 11 -8.67 17.46 35.79
N ALA A 12 -9.99 17.58 35.76
CA ALA A 12 -10.83 17.11 34.65
C ALA A 12 -10.70 18.04 33.42
N VAL A 13 -10.61 19.37 33.67
CA VAL A 13 -10.47 20.37 32.60
C VAL A 13 -9.06 20.32 32.01
N ARG A 14 -8.01 20.12 32.82
CA ARG A 14 -6.63 19.94 32.35
C ARG A 14 -6.42 18.64 31.54
N ARG A 15 -7.17 17.57 31.85
CA ARG A 15 -7.16 16.33 31.05
C ARG A 15 -7.85 16.49 29.70
N ALA A 16 -8.85 17.35 29.57
CA ALA A 16 -9.53 17.61 28.31
C ALA A 16 -8.68 18.46 27.34
N GLU A 17 -7.93 19.44 27.84
CA GLU A 17 -7.06 20.29 27.00
C GLU A 17 -5.77 19.59 26.50
N HIS A 18 -5.30 18.50 27.18
CA HIS A 18 -4.15 17.71 26.76
C HIS A 18 -4.50 16.55 25.83
N SER A 19 -5.79 16.30 25.51
CA SER A 19 -6.23 15.14 24.73
C SER A 19 -6.21 15.39 23.22
N ASP A 20 -6.22 16.65 22.78
CA ASP A 20 -6.31 16.98 21.35
C ASP A 20 -4.94 16.87 20.64
N ASP A 21 -3.83 17.03 21.38
CA ASP A 21 -2.46 16.93 20.84
C ASP A 21 -2.01 15.49 20.47
N LYS A 22 -2.82 14.48 20.76
CA LYS A 22 -2.47 13.07 20.55
C LYS A 22 -3.35 12.35 19.52
N ILE A 23 -4.23 13.04 18.79
CA ILE A 23 -5.07 12.42 17.77
C ILE A 23 -4.25 12.29 16.48
N LEU A 24 -3.96 11.06 16.07
CA LEU A 24 -3.29 10.77 14.82
C LEU A 24 -4.26 10.78 13.63
N ILE A 25 -5.45 10.21 13.82
CA ILE A 25 -6.50 10.14 12.80
C ILE A 25 -7.72 10.87 13.31
N ARG A 26 -8.25 11.79 12.50
CA ARG A 26 -9.54 12.46 12.73
C ARG A 26 -10.40 12.36 11.48
N VAL A 27 -11.54 11.73 11.61
CA VAL A 27 -12.52 11.51 10.54
C VAL A 27 -13.84 12.12 10.96
N ARG A 28 -14.51 12.86 10.04
CA ARG A 28 -15.80 13.49 10.29
C ARG A 28 -16.73 13.33 9.09
N ASP A 29 -17.92 12.80 9.33
CA ASP A 29 -18.98 12.50 8.35
C ASP A 29 -18.42 11.85 7.06
N LEU A 30 -17.48 10.91 7.22
CA LEU A 30 -16.80 10.27 6.10
C LEU A 30 -17.77 9.41 5.33
N ARG A 31 -17.91 9.68 4.03
CA ARG A 31 -18.79 8.95 3.12
C ARG A 31 -18.06 8.43 1.91
N ARG A 32 -18.45 7.24 1.47
CA ARG A 32 -17.99 6.70 0.20
C ARG A 32 -19.14 6.03 -0.54
N VAL A 33 -19.46 6.57 -1.71
CA VAL A 33 -20.47 6.04 -2.62
C VAL A 33 -19.79 5.64 -3.92
N TYR A 34 -20.01 4.41 -4.34
CA TYR A 34 -19.57 3.93 -5.65
C TYR A 34 -20.74 3.94 -6.62
N VAL A 35 -20.52 4.54 -7.80
CA VAL A 35 -21.54 4.60 -8.85
C VAL A 35 -21.12 3.67 -9.99
N LYS A 36 -22.00 2.72 -10.34
CA LYS A 36 -21.79 1.80 -11.46
C LYS A 36 -23.05 1.81 -12.36
N GLY A 37 -23.00 2.59 -13.42
CA GLY A 37 -24.18 2.87 -14.25
C GLY A 37 -25.22 3.62 -13.42
N ASP A 38 -26.45 3.09 -13.34
CA ASP A 38 -27.55 3.68 -12.57
C ASP A 38 -27.64 3.17 -11.11
N ILE A 39 -26.66 2.35 -10.69
CA ILE A 39 -26.64 1.76 -9.34
C ILE A 39 -25.67 2.53 -8.46
N GLU A 40 -26.16 3.05 -7.33
CA GLU A 40 -25.35 3.64 -6.28
C GLU A 40 -25.21 2.63 -5.13
N VAL A 41 -23.95 2.42 -4.69
CA VAL A 41 -23.61 1.57 -3.55
C VAL A 41 -22.94 2.43 -2.50
N VAL A 42 -23.63 2.67 -1.39
CA VAL A 42 -23.07 3.37 -0.24
C VAL A 42 -22.24 2.39 0.56
N ALA A 43 -20.91 2.51 0.49
CA ALA A 43 -20.00 1.62 1.18
C ALA A 43 -19.59 2.14 2.56
N VAL A 44 -19.55 3.48 2.74
CA VAL A 44 -19.35 4.18 4.01
C VAL A 44 -20.38 5.31 4.06
N ALA A 45 -21.15 5.38 5.15
CA ALA A 45 -22.39 6.15 5.22
C ALA A 45 -22.38 7.25 6.30
N GLY A 46 -21.25 7.94 6.49
CA GLY A 46 -21.08 9.00 7.48
C GLY A 46 -20.47 8.46 8.77
N ILE A 47 -19.14 8.24 8.73
CA ILE A 47 -18.38 7.75 9.90
C ILE A 47 -17.66 8.94 10.55
N ASP A 48 -17.82 9.04 11.89
CA ASP A 48 -16.97 9.84 12.76
C ASP A 48 -16.03 8.90 13.52
N LEU A 49 -14.71 9.18 13.47
CA LEU A 49 -13.71 8.35 14.13
C LEU A 49 -12.49 9.18 14.50
N ASP A 50 -12.07 9.08 15.76
CA ASP A 50 -10.78 9.56 16.21
C ASP A 50 -9.91 8.37 16.64
N VAL A 51 -8.66 8.32 16.19
CA VAL A 51 -7.67 7.35 16.64
C VAL A 51 -6.48 8.09 17.22
N ARG A 52 -6.08 7.74 18.43
CA ARG A 52 -4.96 8.36 19.13
C ARG A 52 -3.62 7.78 18.67
N GLU A 53 -2.57 8.55 18.82
CA GLU A 53 -1.22 8.05 18.62
C GLU A 53 -0.90 6.91 19.62
N GLY A 54 -0.36 5.80 19.09
CA GLY A 54 -0.06 4.61 19.89
C GLY A 54 -1.28 3.74 20.22
N GLU A 55 -2.47 4.04 19.68
CA GLU A 55 -3.67 3.23 19.89
C GLU A 55 -3.72 2.04 18.91
N PHE A 56 -4.15 0.89 19.39
CA PHE A 56 -4.47 -0.27 18.57
C PHE A 56 -6.00 -0.42 18.45
N VAL A 57 -6.54 -0.25 17.25
CA VAL A 57 -7.97 -0.35 16.96
C VAL A 57 -8.25 -1.58 16.10
N ALA A 58 -9.22 -2.40 16.49
CA ALA A 58 -9.76 -3.47 15.65
C ALA A 58 -11.09 -3.03 15.03
N VAL A 59 -11.24 -3.22 13.72
CA VAL A 59 -12.49 -2.97 12.97
C VAL A 59 -13.10 -4.31 12.61
N MET A 60 -14.29 -4.58 13.15
CA MET A 60 -15.06 -5.80 12.94
C MET A 60 -16.35 -5.54 12.19
N GLY A 61 -16.95 -6.61 11.65
CA GLY A 61 -18.27 -6.56 11.01
C GLY A 61 -18.44 -7.66 9.97
N PRO A 62 -19.67 -7.92 9.51
CA PRO A 62 -19.96 -8.92 8.50
C PRO A 62 -19.32 -8.57 7.14
N SER A 63 -19.29 -9.55 6.24
CA SER A 63 -18.87 -9.28 4.86
C SER A 63 -19.78 -8.21 4.21
N GLY A 64 -19.20 -7.28 3.48
CA GLY A 64 -19.93 -6.17 2.86
C GLY A 64 -20.28 -5.00 3.78
N SER A 65 -19.88 -5.01 5.06
CA SER A 65 -20.19 -3.90 5.98
C SER A 65 -19.40 -2.60 5.74
N GLY A 66 -18.45 -2.57 4.77
CA GLY A 66 -17.66 -1.39 4.45
C GLY A 66 -16.24 -1.38 5.06
N LYS A 67 -15.80 -2.43 5.79
CA LYS A 67 -14.48 -2.49 6.47
C LYS A 67 -13.29 -2.20 5.55
N SER A 68 -13.20 -2.93 4.44
CA SER A 68 -12.10 -2.75 3.47
C SER A 68 -12.16 -1.37 2.81
N THR A 69 -13.36 -0.85 2.54
CA THR A 69 -13.53 0.52 2.03
C THR A 69 -13.04 1.55 3.04
N LEU A 70 -13.44 1.42 4.31
CA LEU A 70 -12.95 2.29 5.38
C LEU A 70 -11.43 2.22 5.49
N MET A 71 -10.85 1.01 5.47
CA MET A 71 -9.40 0.83 5.52
C MET A 71 -8.69 1.48 4.30
N HIS A 72 -9.27 1.36 3.09
CA HIS A 72 -8.73 2.01 1.90
C HIS A 72 -8.77 3.54 2.00
N LEU A 73 -9.85 4.10 2.55
CA LEU A 73 -9.95 5.54 2.80
C LEU A 73 -8.92 6.00 3.83
N LEU A 74 -8.81 5.30 4.97
CA LEU A 74 -7.85 5.61 6.03
C LEU A 74 -6.39 5.46 5.54
N GLY A 75 -6.16 4.56 4.61
CA GLY A 75 -4.85 4.37 3.99
C GLY A 75 -4.55 5.31 2.82
N GLY A 76 -5.49 6.14 2.39
CA GLY A 76 -5.32 6.99 1.22
C GLY A 76 -5.17 6.19 -0.08
N LEU A 77 -5.73 4.98 -0.14
CA LEU A 77 -5.83 4.17 -1.36
C LEU A 77 -7.08 4.53 -2.17
N ASP A 78 -8.06 5.13 -1.51
CA ASP A 78 -9.28 5.67 -2.11
C ASP A 78 -9.57 7.06 -1.51
N GLN A 79 -10.40 7.85 -2.19
CA GLN A 79 -10.80 9.18 -1.72
C GLN A 79 -12.27 9.15 -1.25
N PRO A 80 -12.63 9.88 -0.18
CA PRO A 80 -14.01 10.00 0.23
C PRO A 80 -14.84 10.74 -0.82
N THR A 81 -16.14 10.43 -0.88
CA THR A 81 -17.09 11.20 -1.67
C THR A 81 -17.48 12.48 -0.95
N GLU A 82 -17.60 12.40 0.39
CA GLU A 82 -17.93 13.52 1.27
C GLU A 82 -17.25 13.33 2.63
N GLY A 83 -17.22 14.39 3.44
CA GLY A 83 -16.62 14.40 4.76
C GLY A 83 -15.15 14.81 4.77
N SER A 84 -14.52 14.78 5.93
CA SER A 84 -13.11 15.13 6.11
C SER A 84 -12.32 13.98 6.75
N TYR A 85 -11.05 13.88 6.36
CA TYR A 85 -10.11 12.91 6.91
C TYR A 85 -8.72 13.53 7.09
N ARG A 86 -8.28 13.61 8.33
CA ARG A 86 -6.95 14.08 8.69
C ARG A 86 -6.10 12.96 9.24
N LEU A 87 -4.89 12.83 8.71
CA LEU A 87 -3.83 11.95 9.21
C LEU A 87 -2.63 12.79 9.61
N ASP A 88 -2.26 12.74 10.89
CA ASP A 88 -1.11 13.48 11.44
C ASP A 88 -1.17 14.98 11.06
N GLY A 89 -2.37 15.58 11.24
CA GLY A 89 -2.68 16.97 10.94
C GLY A 89 -2.86 17.34 9.47
N ILE A 90 -2.66 16.41 8.53
CA ILE A 90 -2.79 16.63 7.08
C ILE A 90 -4.19 16.25 6.64
N GLU A 91 -4.95 17.15 5.99
CA GLU A 91 -6.23 16.85 5.36
C GLU A 91 -5.99 16.07 4.06
N LEU A 92 -6.43 14.79 4.02
CA LEU A 92 -6.17 13.91 2.87
C LEU A 92 -7.20 14.08 1.74
N ALA A 93 -8.42 14.48 2.08
CA ALA A 93 -9.50 14.64 1.10
C ALA A 93 -9.20 15.71 0.03
N GLU A 94 -8.34 16.69 0.37
CA GLU A 94 -7.98 17.80 -0.51
C GLU A 94 -6.69 17.58 -1.31
N LEU A 95 -5.98 16.47 -1.07
CA LEU A 95 -4.70 16.20 -1.73
C LEU A 95 -4.88 15.68 -3.16
N SER A 96 -3.98 16.11 -4.04
CA SER A 96 -3.83 15.48 -5.35
C SER A 96 -3.31 14.03 -5.22
N ASP A 97 -3.52 13.19 -6.23
CA ASP A 97 -3.06 11.79 -6.26
C ASP A 97 -1.55 11.66 -5.99
N ALA A 98 -0.75 12.61 -6.49
CA ALA A 98 0.69 12.61 -6.29
C ALA A 98 1.08 12.92 -4.83
N GLU A 99 0.37 13.85 -4.18
CA GLU A 99 0.56 14.20 -2.77
C GLU A 99 0.07 13.07 -1.87
N LEU A 100 -1.11 12.52 -2.16
CA LEU A 100 -1.68 11.39 -1.45
C LEU A 100 -0.74 10.17 -1.49
N SER A 101 -0.15 9.88 -2.67
CA SER A 101 0.84 8.82 -2.82
C SER A 101 2.10 9.04 -1.97
N ARG A 102 2.55 10.29 -1.81
CA ARG A 102 3.68 10.62 -0.94
C ARG A 102 3.34 10.44 0.54
N VAL A 103 2.19 10.95 0.97
CA VAL A 103 1.71 10.79 2.35
C VAL A 103 1.58 9.31 2.68
N ARG A 104 0.92 8.54 1.81
CA ARG A 104 0.78 7.09 1.96
C ARG A 104 2.13 6.38 2.11
N ASN A 105 3.07 6.65 1.20
CA ASN A 105 4.39 6.00 1.24
C ASN A 105 5.17 6.29 2.52
N VAL A 106 5.01 7.48 3.10
CA VAL A 106 5.81 7.92 4.26
C VAL A 106 5.12 7.64 5.58
N LYS A 107 3.78 7.80 5.63
CA LYS A 107 3.03 7.79 6.90
C LYS A 107 2.24 6.51 7.15
N VAL A 108 2.01 5.69 6.11
CA VAL A 108 1.15 4.50 6.21
C VAL A 108 1.90 3.25 5.80
N GLY A 109 1.91 2.25 6.67
CA GLY A 109 2.37 0.90 6.38
C GLY A 109 1.17 -0.03 6.16
N PHE A 110 1.17 -0.78 5.06
CA PHE A 110 0.09 -1.72 4.75
C PHE A 110 0.52 -3.17 4.91
N VAL A 111 -0.31 -3.95 5.58
CA VAL A 111 -0.21 -5.41 5.69
C VAL A 111 -1.52 -6.01 5.19
N PHE A 112 -1.46 -6.74 4.08
CA PHE A 112 -2.63 -7.33 3.42
C PHE A 112 -2.76 -8.83 3.71
N GLN A 113 -3.96 -9.35 3.64
CA GLN A 113 -4.27 -10.78 3.76
C GLN A 113 -3.52 -11.63 2.71
N THR A 114 -3.41 -11.14 1.48
CA THR A 114 -2.75 -11.83 0.35
C THR A 114 -1.28 -11.42 0.17
N PHE A 115 -0.65 -10.83 1.20
CA PHE A 115 0.74 -10.38 1.27
C PHE A 115 1.10 -9.27 0.27
N ASN A 116 0.55 -9.29 -0.94
CA ASN A 116 0.79 -8.35 -2.05
C ASN A 116 2.29 -8.09 -2.30
N LEU A 117 3.07 -9.18 -2.35
CA LEU A 117 4.49 -9.14 -2.67
C LEU A 117 4.71 -9.26 -4.18
N LEU A 118 5.75 -8.62 -4.67
CA LEU A 118 6.21 -8.74 -6.06
C LEU A 118 6.81 -10.13 -6.25
N ALA A 119 6.15 -10.99 -7.04
CA ALA A 119 6.48 -12.41 -7.20
C ALA A 119 7.88 -12.64 -7.81
N ASP A 120 8.30 -11.74 -8.70
CA ASP A 120 9.60 -11.83 -9.40
C ASP A 120 10.77 -11.17 -8.63
N SER A 121 10.48 -10.51 -7.50
CA SER A 121 11.45 -9.85 -6.64
C SER A 121 11.73 -10.69 -5.39
N ASN A 122 12.96 -10.65 -4.87
CA ASN A 122 13.30 -11.33 -3.63
C ASN A 122 12.75 -10.58 -2.40
N ALA A 123 12.91 -11.17 -1.20
CA ALA A 123 12.43 -10.58 0.05
C ALA A 123 13.06 -9.20 0.33
N ALA A 124 14.36 -9.03 0.09
CA ALA A 124 15.03 -7.74 0.30
C ALA A 124 14.48 -6.64 -0.63
N ASP A 125 14.26 -6.95 -1.90
CA ASP A 125 13.71 -6.01 -2.88
C ASP A 125 12.24 -5.65 -2.54
N ASN A 126 11.45 -6.62 -2.04
CA ASN A 126 10.09 -6.37 -1.57
C ASN A 126 10.05 -5.45 -0.35
N ILE A 127 10.91 -5.70 0.65
CA ILE A 127 11.02 -4.85 1.84
C ILE A 127 11.50 -3.44 1.46
N ALA A 128 12.45 -3.34 0.50
CA ALA A 128 12.99 -2.06 0.04
C ALA A 128 12.01 -1.21 -0.78
N LEU A 129 10.90 -1.76 -1.25
CA LEU A 129 10.01 -1.09 -2.20
C LEU A 129 9.55 0.31 -1.75
N PRO A 130 9.07 0.54 -0.51
CA PRO A 130 8.71 1.88 -0.03
C PRO A 130 9.89 2.86 -0.04
N LEU A 131 11.10 2.36 0.22
CA LEU A 131 12.32 3.15 0.23
C LEU A 131 12.74 3.60 -1.18
N VAL A 132 12.40 2.81 -2.22
CA VAL A 132 12.59 3.20 -3.61
C VAL A 132 11.76 4.44 -3.92
N TYR A 133 10.48 4.43 -3.53
CA TYR A 133 9.58 5.59 -3.71
C TYR A 133 10.00 6.81 -2.88
N SER A 134 10.69 6.59 -1.76
CA SER A 134 11.27 7.67 -0.94
C SER A 134 12.57 8.22 -1.52
N GLY A 135 13.09 7.65 -2.63
CA GLY A 135 14.33 8.12 -3.27
C GLY A 135 15.62 7.74 -2.53
N ILE A 136 15.56 6.76 -1.63
CA ILE A 136 16.72 6.27 -0.86
C ILE A 136 17.69 5.53 -1.80
N GLY A 137 19.01 5.72 -1.61
CA GLY A 137 20.05 5.09 -2.41
C GLY A 137 20.08 3.56 -2.27
N ARG A 138 20.57 2.84 -3.31
CA ARG A 138 20.51 1.37 -3.37
C ARG A 138 21.18 0.67 -2.18
N GLN A 139 22.36 1.14 -1.77
CA GLN A 139 23.09 0.52 -0.67
C GLN A 139 22.37 0.70 0.65
N GLU A 140 21.86 1.91 0.93
CA GLU A 140 21.10 2.22 2.13
C GLU A 140 19.76 1.45 2.18
N ARG A 141 19.07 1.31 1.03
CA ARG A 141 17.86 0.48 0.94
C ARG A 141 18.13 -0.97 1.32
N TYR A 142 19.23 -1.54 0.80
CA TYR A 142 19.61 -2.92 1.09
C TYR A 142 19.90 -3.10 2.59
N GLU A 143 20.64 -2.17 3.19
CA GLU A 143 20.96 -2.24 4.61
C GLU A 143 19.69 -2.08 5.48
N SER A 144 18.81 -1.13 5.15
CA SER A 144 17.51 -0.98 5.83
C SER A 144 16.64 -2.23 5.69
N SER A 145 16.64 -2.86 4.51
CA SER A 145 15.90 -4.12 4.30
C SER A 145 16.48 -5.26 5.14
N ARG A 146 17.80 -5.32 5.29
CA ARG A 146 18.49 -6.31 6.11
C ARG A 146 18.09 -6.16 7.57
N VAL A 147 18.12 -4.93 8.11
CA VAL A 147 17.71 -4.63 9.48
C VAL A 147 16.24 -4.99 9.72
N ALA A 148 15.35 -4.59 8.79
CA ALA A 148 13.92 -4.90 8.90
C ALA A 148 13.65 -6.42 8.81
N ALA A 149 14.37 -7.15 7.96
CA ALA A 149 14.27 -8.59 7.85
C ALA A 149 14.78 -9.31 9.11
N ASP A 150 15.90 -8.85 9.66
CA ASP A 150 16.48 -9.39 10.90
C ASP A 150 15.51 -9.25 12.06
N ALA A 151 14.90 -8.08 12.22
CA ALA A 151 13.86 -7.80 13.23
C ALA A 151 12.63 -8.73 13.10
N MET A 152 12.39 -9.31 11.91
CA MET A 152 11.32 -10.27 11.63
C MET A 152 11.80 -11.74 11.64
N GLY A 153 13.07 -12.01 11.98
CA GLY A 153 13.65 -13.36 11.95
C GLY A 153 13.81 -13.90 10.52
N LEU A 154 14.12 -13.06 9.55
CA LEU A 154 14.25 -13.39 8.12
C LEU A 154 15.65 -13.08 7.54
N ALA A 155 16.68 -12.93 8.38
CA ALA A 155 18.03 -12.55 7.96
C ALA A 155 18.60 -13.47 6.88
N ASP A 156 18.32 -14.78 6.98
CA ASP A 156 18.77 -15.83 6.05
C ASP A 156 17.85 -16.00 4.81
N ARG A 157 16.77 -15.24 4.72
CA ARG A 157 15.74 -15.32 3.65
C ARG A 157 15.74 -14.15 2.68
N LEU A 158 16.61 -13.18 2.83
CA LEU A 158 16.65 -11.95 2.03
C LEU A 158 16.70 -12.17 0.51
N THR A 159 17.38 -13.22 0.07
CA THR A 159 17.54 -13.54 -1.35
C THR A 159 16.44 -14.43 -1.91
N HIS A 160 15.56 -14.99 -1.06
CA HIS A 160 14.47 -15.87 -1.47
C HIS A 160 13.36 -15.08 -2.14
N ARG A 161 12.72 -15.69 -3.14
CA ARG A 161 11.51 -15.16 -3.78
C ARG A 161 10.26 -15.58 -3.01
N PRO A 162 9.13 -14.89 -3.19
CA PRO A 162 7.88 -15.27 -2.54
C PRO A 162 7.49 -16.74 -2.71
N SER A 163 7.74 -17.35 -3.87
CA SER A 163 7.47 -18.76 -4.14
C SER A 163 8.33 -19.76 -3.33
N GLU A 164 9.37 -19.26 -2.67
CA GLU A 164 10.33 -20.07 -1.88
C GLU A 164 10.12 -19.88 -0.37
N LEU A 165 9.09 -19.10 0.03
CA LEU A 165 8.79 -18.74 1.41
C LEU A 165 7.48 -19.39 1.88
N SER A 166 7.42 -19.76 3.16
CA SER A 166 6.17 -20.18 3.80
C SER A 166 5.20 -19.01 3.98
N GLY A 167 3.91 -19.28 4.21
CA GLY A 167 2.90 -18.24 4.45
C GLY A 167 3.26 -17.27 5.57
N GLY A 168 3.77 -17.76 6.70
CA GLY A 168 4.24 -16.94 7.81
C GLY A 168 5.47 -16.10 7.45
N GLN A 169 6.40 -16.64 6.66
CA GLN A 169 7.55 -15.88 6.16
C GLN A 169 7.11 -14.79 5.18
N LEU A 170 6.15 -15.07 4.29
CA LEU A 170 5.57 -14.07 3.39
C LEU A 170 4.94 -12.92 4.17
N GLN A 171 4.18 -13.23 5.22
CA GLN A 171 3.55 -12.22 6.08
C GLN A 171 4.59 -11.39 6.84
N ARG A 172 5.63 -12.01 7.37
CA ARG A 172 6.74 -11.29 8.02
C ARG A 172 7.48 -10.37 7.03
N VAL A 173 7.68 -10.78 5.77
CA VAL A 173 8.20 -9.90 4.70
C VAL A 173 7.26 -8.72 4.45
N ALA A 174 5.94 -8.95 4.40
CA ALA A 174 4.94 -7.88 4.22
C ALA A 174 4.95 -6.89 5.39
N ILE A 175 5.09 -7.38 6.64
CA ILE A 175 5.22 -6.54 7.83
C ILE A 175 6.53 -5.75 7.80
N ALA A 176 7.67 -6.39 7.48
CA ALA A 176 8.96 -5.70 7.33
C ALA A 176 8.89 -4.58 6.29
N ARG A 177 8.22 -4.83 5.15
CA ARG A 177 7.96 -3.82 4.11
C ARG A 177 7.11 -2.67 4.65
N ALA A 178 6.04 -2.97 5.39
CA ALA A 178 5.19 -1.94 5.97
C ALA A 178 5.95 -1.01 6.93
N LEU A 179 6.93 -1.54 7.66
CA LEU A 179 7.75 -0.80 8.62
C LEU A 179 8.94 -0.06 8.00
N ALA A 180 9.31 -0.33 6.76
CA ALA A 180 10.55 0.15 6.14
C ALA A 180 10.74 1.68 6.17
N ASN A 181 9.66 2.46 6.08
CA ASN A 181 9.66 3.93 6.15
C ASN A 181 9.36 4.48 7.56
N ASN A 182 9.29 3.63 8.59
CA ASN A 182 8.87 4.01 9.94
C ASN A 182 7.53 4.79 9.92
N PRO A 183 6.43 4.14 9.52
CA PRO A 183 5.14 4.80 9.33
C PRO A 183 4.54 5.27 10.65
N ARG A 184 3.67 6.28 10.59
CA ARG A 184 2.88 6.76 11.74
C ARG A 184 1.68 5.85 12.02
N LEU A 185 1.19 5.16 11.00
CA LEU A 185 0.01 4.30 11.02
C LEU A 185 0.30 2.98 10.32
N ILE A 186 -0.05 1.88 10.94
CA ILE A 186 -0.02 0.55 10.33
C ILE A 186 -1.47 0.09 10.13
N LEU A 187 -1.82 -0.24 8.89
CA LEU A 187 -3.11 -0.78 8.51
C LEU A 187 -2.96 -2.25 8.15
N ALA A 188 -3.67 -3.13 8.85
CA ALA A 188 -3.63 -4.57 8.65
C ALA A 188 -5.00 -5.12 8.26
N ASP A 189 -5.12 -5.65 7.04
CA ASP A 189 -6.34 -6.26 6.52
C ASP A 189 -6.27 -7.77 6.65
N GLU A 190 -7.03 -8.33 7.59
CA GLU A 190 -7.05 -9.76 7.92
C GLU A 190 -5.65 -10.41 7.94
N PRO A 191 -4.71 -9.90 8.76
CA PRO A 191 -3.29 -10.22 8.63
C PRO A 191 -2.92 -11.68 8.89
N THR A 192 -3.85 -12.48 9.40
CA THR A 192 -3.69 -13.91 9.68
C THR A 192 -4.63 -14.80 8.88
N GLY A 193 -5.48 -14.22 8.02
CA GLY A 193 -6.56 -14.93 7.33
C GLY A 193 -6.10 -16.08 6.41
N ASN A 194 -4.86 -16.05 5.94
CA ASN A 194 -4.28 -17.10 5.08
C ASN A 194 -3.22 -17.97 5.82
N LEU A 195 -3.20 -17.92 7.16
CA LEU A 195 -2.21 -18.61 7.97
C LEU A 195 -2.88 -19.68 8.85
N ASP A 196 -2.12 -20.69 9.25
CA ASP A 196 -2.53 -21.61 10.30
C ASP A 196 -2.56 -20.91 11.67
N THR A 197 -3.25 -21.49 12.64
CA THR A 197 -3.48 -20.88 13.96
C THR A 197 -2.18 -20.55 14.69
N HIS A 198 -1.16 -21.45 14.62
CA HIS A 198 0.11 -21.24 15.31
C HIS A 198 0.86 -20.04 14.70
N THR A 199 1.03 -20.05 13.39
CA THR A 199 1.68 -18.94 12.65
C THR A 199 0.90 -17.64 12.83
N GLY A 200 -0.44 -17.70 12.85
CA GLY A 200 -1.29 -16.55 13.13
C GLY A 200 -1.01 -15.92 14.49
N THR A 201 -0.83 -16.74 15.53
CA THR A 201 -0.47 -16.27 16.89
C THR A 201 0.91 -15.59 16.89
N GLU A 202 1.89 -16.11 16.16
CA GLU A 202 3.22 -15.48 16.04
C GLU A 202 3.14 -14.10 15.36
N ILE A 203 2.29 -13.97 14.31
CA ILE A 203 2.07 -12.68 13.64
C ILE A 203 1.39 -11.69 14.58
N MET A 204 0.40 -12.13 15.37
CA MET A 204 -0.24 -11.26 16.36
C MET A 204 0.71 -10.83 17.47
N ALA A 205 1.66 -11.69 17.88
CA ALA A 205 2.71 -11.33 18.81
C ALA A 205 3.63 -10.20 18.24
N ILE A 206 3.88 -10.17 16.93
CA ILE A 206 4.60 -9.08 16.27
C ILE A 206 3.81 -7.77 16.37
N PHE A 207 2.51 -7.77 16.04
CA PHE A 207 1.67 -6.56 16.14
C PHE A 207 1.58 -6.06 17.59
N HIS A 208 1.43 -6.95 18.55
CA HIS A 208 1.42 -6.59 19.95
C HIS A 208 2.75 -5.94 20.40
N ARG A 209 3.90 -6.49 19.99
CA ARG A 209 5.20 -5.86 20.27
C ARG A 209 5.32 -4.47 19.66
N LEU A 210 4.90 -4.29 18.41
CA LEU A 210 4.88 -2.98 17.75
C LEU A 210 3.99 -1.98 18.50
N HIS A 211 2.82 -2.41 18.92
CA HIS A 211 1.91 -1.59 19.73
C HIS A 211 2.54 -1.18 21.06
N ARG A 212 3.16 -2.09 21.79
CA ARG A 212 3.87 -1.79 23.04
C ARG A 212 5.02 -0.79 22.85
N GLN A 213 5.60 -0.73 21.65
CA GLN A 213 6.61 0.27 21.27
C GLN A 213 6.00 1.61 20.82
N GLY A 214 4.68 1.78 20.92
CA GLY A 214 3.97 3.01 20.60
C GLY A 214 3.53 3.12 19.14
N ALA A 215 3.53 2.03 18.35
CA ALA A 215 2.97 2.06 17.01
C ALA A 215 1.44 2.20 17.05
N THR A 216 0.89 3.05 16.18
CA THR A 216 -0.56 3.13 15.97
C THR A 216 -0.98 2.10 14.94
N LEU A 217 -1.98 1.28 15.28
CA LEU A 217 -2.42 0.13 14.51
C LEU A 217 -3.93 0.18 14.28
N ILE A 218 -4.36 -0.09 13.04
CA ILE A 218 -5.76 -0.41 12.74
C ILE A 218 -5.78 -1.76 12.04
N MET A 219 -6.49 -2.72 12.62
CA MET A 219 -6.62 -4.07 12.09
C MET A 219 -8.06 -4.35 11.71
N VAL A 220 -8.29 -4.78 10.49
CA VAL A 220 -9.57 -5.35 10.07
C VAL A 220 -9.53 -6.85 10.31
N THR A 221 -10.52 -7.37 11.02
CA THR A 221 -10.66 -8.80 11.25
C THR A 221 -12.13 -9.19 11.45
N HIS A 222 -12.45 -10.43 11.17
CA HIS A 222 -13.74 -11.04 11.52
C HIS A 222 -13.62 -12.00 12.71
N ASP A 223 -12.41 -12.22 13.24
CA ASP A 223 -12.16 -13.09 14.39
C ASP A 223 -12.16 -12.26 15.70
N GLU A 224 -13.12 -12.53 16.57
CA GLU A 224 -13.26 -11.88 17.87
C GLU A 224 -12.04 -12.10 18.79
N LYS A 225 -11.35 -13.25 18.68
CA LYS A 225 -10.17 -13.53 19.48
C LYS A 225 -9.02 -12.61 19.08
N LEU A 226 -8.85 -12.36 17.78
CA LEU A 226 -7.83 -11.46 17.28
C LEU A 226 -8.18 -10.00 17.59
N ALA A 227 -9.45 -9.63 17.54
CA ALA A 227 -9.88 -8.28 17.89
C ALA A 227 -9.55 -7.90 19.34
N ARG A 228 -9.51 -8.86 20.27
CA ARG A 228 -9.15 -8.63 21.68
C ARG A 228 -7.66 -8.36 21.94
N TYR A 229 -6.84 -8.36 20.90
CA TYR A 229 -5.47 -7.82 20.98
C TYR A 229 -5.45 -6.29 20.92
N ALA A 230 -6.52 -5.67 20.44
CA ALA A 230 -6.63 -4.21 20.31
C ALA A 230 -7.09 -3.56 21.63
N ASP A 231 -6.84 -2.26 21.77
CA ASP A 231 -7.34 -1.46 22.90
C ASP A 231 -8.84 -1.16 22.77
N ARG A 232 -9.29 -1.05 21.50
CA ARG A 232 -10.67 -0.71 21.16
C ARG A 232 -11.15 -1.51 19.95
N ILE A 233 -12.39 -2.00 20.04
CA ILE A 233 -13.05 -2.72 18.94
C ILE A 233 -14.18 -1.84 18.41
N ILE A 234 -14.18 -1.60 17.11
CA ILE A 234 -15.22 -0.88 16.38
C ILE A 234 -15.99 -1.88 15.54
N SER A 235 -17.29 -1.95 15.74
CA SER A 235 -18.20 -2.80 14.98
C SER A 235 -18.84 -2.01 13.85
N LEU A 236 -18.60 -2.43 12.60
CA LEU A 236 -19.14 -1.81 11.39
C LEU A 236 -20.29 -2.64 10.82
N ARG A 237 -21.41 -1.98 10.49
CA ARG A 237 -22.53 -2.59 9.78
C ARG A 237 -23.13 -1.59 8.80
N ASP A 238 -23.35 -2.02 7.55
CA ASP A 238 -23.97 -1.20 6.49
C ASP A 238 -23.32 0.19 6.32
N GLY A 239 -22.01 0.26 6.45
CA GLY A 239 -21.22 1.48 6.27
C GLY A 239 -21.24 2.45 7.46
N VAL A 240 -21.81 2.09 8.61
CA VAL A 240 -21.82 2.91 9.83
C VAL A 240 -21.21 2.17 11.03
N ILE A 241 -20.67 2.93 11.97
CA ILE A 241 -20.24 2.38 13.27
C ILE A 241 -21.47 2.15 14.13
N VAL A 242 -21.69 0.90 14.53
CA VAL A 242 -22.85 0.51 15.36
C VAL A 242 -22.48 0.27 16.82
N ASN A 243 -21.22 -0.01 17.11
CA ASN A 243 -20.74 -0.21 18.47
C ASN A 243 -19.24 0.11 18.57
N GLU A 244 -18.84 0.62 19.72
CA GLU A 244 -17.44 0.78 20.12
C GLU A 244 -17.26 0.15 21.51
N GLU A 245 -16.29 -0.75 21.64
CA GLU A 245 -15.97 -1.44 22.89
C GLU A 245 -14.53 -1.17 23.27
N ILE A 246 -14.27 -0.71 24.49
CA ILE A 246 -12.92 -0.61 25.03
C ILE A 246 -12.58 -1.98 25.64
N VAL A 247 -11.47 -2.56 25.19
CA VAL A 247 -11.01 -3.86 25.66
C VAL A 247 -10.28 -3.67 27.00
N THR A 248 -10.84 -4.24 28.07
CA THR A 248 -10.24 -4.17 29.41
C THR A 248 -9.44 -5.42 29.77
N GLU A 249 -9.76 -6.55 29.13
CA GLU A 249 -9.06 -7.82 29.29
C GLU A 249 -8.41 -8.21 27.96
N HIS A 250 -7.10 -8.01 27.87
CA HIS A 250 -6.33 -8.36 26.69
C HIS A 250 -5.87 -9.81 26.74
N THR A 251 -5.99 -10.51 25.63
CA THR A 251 -5.45 -11.86 25.45
C THR A 251 -4.06 -11.74 24.83
N TYR A 252 -3.04 -11.56 25.65
CA TYR A 252 -1.66 -11.53 25.13
C TYR A 252 -0.97 -12.88 25.31
N PRO A 253 -0.26 -13.40 24.32
CA PRO A 253 0.69 -14.47 24.56
C PRO A 253 1.84 -13.93 25.43
N ASP A 254 2.19 -14.64 26.49
CA ASP A 254 3.39 -14.39 27.28
C ASP A 254 4.63 -14.59 26.38
N THR A 255 5.06 -13.55 25.72
CA THR A 255 6.30 -13.54 24.96
C THR A 255 7.23 -12.49 25.55
N GLU A 256 8.11 -12.97 26.46
CA GLU A 256 9.37 -12.28 26.75
C GLU A 256 10.19 -12.26 25.46
N HIS A 257 10.22 -11.17 24.71
CA HIS A 257 11.14 -11.07 23.57
C HIS A 257 11.49 -9.64 23.21
N ASP A 258 12.67 -9.51 22.66
CA ASP A 258 13.39 -8.33 22.22
C ASP A 258 12.56 -7.30 21.46
N GLU A 259 12.87 -6.04 21.67
CA GLU A 259 12.27 -4.91 20.97
C GLU A 259 12.50 -5.04 19.44
N ILE A 260 11.47 -4.72 18.66
CA ILE A 260 11.58 -4.68 17.20
C ILE A 260 12.24 -3.36 16.80
N HIS A 261 13.55 -3.39 16.60
CA HIS A 261 14.28 -2.22 16.13
C HIS A 261 14.34 -2.21 14.59
N VAL A 262 13.49 -1.41 13.96
CA VAL A 262 13.65 -1.06 12.55
C VAL A 262 14.21 0.37 12.51
N THR A 263 15.50 0.50 12.25
CA THR A 263 16.12 1.81 12.12
C THR A 263 15.68 2.42 10.79
N PRO A 264 14.92 3.53 10.79
CA PRO A 264 14.56 4.19 9.54
C PRO A 264 15.82 4.71 8.84
N PRO A 265 15.89 4.65 7.51
CA PRO A 265 17.00 5.21 6.77
C PRO A 265 17.10 6.71 7.02
N THR A 266 18.33 7.21 7.07
CA THR A 266 18.59 8.65 7.17
C THR A 266 18.02 9.31 5.92
N ARG A 267 16.91 10.04 6.05
CA ARG A 267 16.28 10.71 4.90
C ARG A 267 17.27 11.71 4.32
N PRO A 268 17.66 11.60 3.04
CA PRO A 268 18.43 12.64 2.41
C PRO A 268 17.59 13.92 2.43
N GLY A 269 18.16 14.99 3.01
CA GLY A 269 17.52 16.29 3.03
C GLY A 269 17.22 16.74 1.60
N ARG A 270 15.94 17.01 1.32
CA ARG A 270 15.38 17.55 0.09
C ARG A 270 15.58 16.75 -1.20
N GLY A 271 14.53 16.04 -1.60
CA GLY A 271 14.14 15.96 -3.00
C GLY A 271 15.01 15.11 -3.92
N HIS A 272 15.41 13.92 -3.51
CA HIS A 272 15.79 12.93 -4.51
C HIS A 272 14.51 12.47 -5.23
N ARG A 273 14.22 13.09 -6.38
CA ARG A 273 13.22 12.58 -7.32
C ARG A 273 13.67 11.18 -7.70
N MET A 274 12.78 10.22 -7.60
CA MET A 274 12.99 8.87 -8.15
C MET A 274 13.56 9.04 -9.56
N GLY A 275 14.78 8.53 -9.80
CA GLY A 275 15.43 8.70 -11.06
C GLY A 275 14.61 7.99 -12.14
N TRP A 276 14.39 8.63 -13.28
CA TRP A 276 13.81 8.02 -14.48
C TRP A 276 14.42 6.63 -14.78
N TRP A 277 15.69 6.40 -14.49
CA TRP A 277 16.37 5.12 -14.61
C TRP A 277 15.90 4.05 -13.62
N ASP A 278 15.47 4.42 -12.41
CA ASP A 278 14.92 3.47 -11.44
C ASP A 278 13.55 2.99 -11.90
N LEU A 279 12.72 3.89 -12.46
CA LEU A 279 11.43 3.56 -13.08
C LEU A 279 11.57 2.65 -14.29
N ILE A 280 12.47 3.00 -15.22
CA ILE A 280 12.73 2.17 -16.41
C ILE A 280 13.23 0.80 -16.01
N ARG A 281 14.18 0.72 -15.06
CA ARG A 281 14.76 -0.55 -14.63
C ARG A 281 13.72 -1.44 -13.95
N MET A 282 12.82 -0.85 -13.14
CA MET A 282 11.72 -1.57 -12.50
C MET A 282 10.72 -2.07 -13.56
N GLY A 283 10.27 -1.22 -14.48
CA GLY A 283 9.37 -1.60 -15.56
C GLY A 283 9.98 -2.61 -16.54
N LEU A 284 11.28 -2.51 -16.87
CA LEU A 284 12.00 -3.49 -17.70
C LEU A 284 12.13 -4.84 -17.00
N ARG A 285 12.42 -4.86 -15.70
CA ARG A 285 12.64 -6.11 -14.95
C ARG A 285 11.31 -6.85 -14.72
N GLU A 286 10.25 -6.15 -14.38
CA GLU A 286 8.95 -6.74 -14.08
C GLU A 286 8.06 -6.97 -15.32
N GLY A 287 8.16 -6.10 -16.33
CA GLY A 287 7.36 -6.21 -17.56
C GLY A 287 7.99 -7.09 -18.64
N LEU A 288 9.25 -6.83 -19.01
CA LEU A 288 9.87 -7.49 -20.16
C LEU A 288 10.56 -8.81 -19.80
N TRP A 289 11.20 -8.90 -18.62
CA TRP A 289 11.94 -10.11 -18.23
C TRP A 289 11.07 -11.17 -17.55
N ALA A 290 9.97 -10.79 -16.94
CA ALA A 290 9.02 -11.72 -16.34
C ALA A 290 8.32 -12.62 -17.38
N HIS A 291 8.10 -12.11 -18.60
CA HIS A 291 7.43 -12.81 -19.68
C HIS A 291 8.28 -12.90 -20.95
N LYS A 292 9.51 -13.40 -20.83
CA LYS A 292 10.52 -13.47 -21.92
C LYS A 292 9.96 -14.03 -23.24
N LEU A 293 9.16 -15.11 -23.16
CA LEU A 293 8.60 -15.74 -24.35
C LEU A 293 7.57 -14.83 -25.03
N ARG A 294 6.69 -14.17 -24.26
CA ARG A 294 5.68 -13.23 -24.80
C ARG A 294 6.37 -12.03 -25.44
N THR A 295 7.36 -11.45 -24.75
CA THR A 295 8.13 -10.31 -25.26
C THR A 295 8.87 -10.66 -26.53
N PHE A 296 9.50 -11.84 -26.60
CA PHE A 296 10.17 -12.32 -27.80
C PHE A 296 9.18 -12.51 -28.95
N LEU A 297 8.02 -13.16 -28.71
CA LEU A 297 7.01 -13.38 -29.74
C LEU A 297 6.40 -12.07 -30.26
N THR A 298 6.12 -11.10 -29.39
CA THR A 298 5.58 -9.80 -29.81
C THR A 298 6.63 -9.00 -30.62
N MET A 299 7.90 -9.02 -30.21
CA MET A 299 8.98 -8.36 -30.92
C MET A 299 9.19 -9.00 -32.31
N LEU A 300 9.14 -10.33 -32.38
CA LEU A 300 9.23 -11.08 -33.63
C LEU A 300 8.06 -10.72 -34.57
N GLY A 301 6.83 -10.65 -34.04
CA GLY A 301 5.65 -10.26 -34.82
C GLY A 301 5.76 -8.85 -35.41
N VAL A 302 6.22 -7.88 -34.63
CA VAL A 302 6.47 -6.50 -35.11
C VAL A 302 7.57 -6.48 -36.18
N MET A 303 8.66 -7.22 -35.95
CA MET A 303 9.76 -7.28 -36.90
C MET A 303 9.31 -7.87 -38.26
N PHE A 304 8.55 -8.97 -38.26
CA PHE A 304 8.00 -9.55 -39.49
C PHE A 304 6.98 -8.62 -40.16
N GLY A 305 6.14 -7.93 -39.38
CA GLY A 305 5.19 -6.94 -39.90
C GLY A 305 5.89 -5.80 -40.64
N VAL A 306 6.91 -5.21 -40.03
CA VAL A 306 7.70 -4.14 -40.66
C VAL A 306 8.48 -4.64 -41.88
N ALA A 307 9.09 -5.82 -41.80
CA ALA A 307 9.82 -6.41 -42.91
C ALA A 307 8.88 -6.67 -44.14
N ALA A 308 7.68 -7.17 -43.89
CA ALA A 308 6.69 -7.39 -44.95
C ALA A 308 6.27 -6.08 -45.63
N VAL A 309 6.03 -5.01 -44.87
CA VAL A 309 5.70 -3.70 -45.43
C VAL A 309 6.85 -3.16 -46.30
N ILE A 310 8.10 -3.23 -45.80
CA ILE A 310 9.27 -2.80 -46.56
C ILE A 310 9.42 -3.61 -47.86
N ALA A 311 9.24 -4.95 -47.81
CA ALA A 311 9.30 -5.80 -48.95
C ALA A 311 8.25 -5.44 -50.01
N ILE A 312 6.99 -5.23 -49.61
CA ILE A 312 5.91 -4.83 -50.52
C ILE A 312 6.20 -3.48 -51.20
N VAL A 313 6.66 -2.48 -50.41
CA VAL A 313 7.00 -1.17 -50.93
C VAL A 313 8.19 -1.28 -51.93
N SER A 314 9.22 -2.06 -51.60
CA SER A 314 10.39 -2.25 -52.44
C SER A 314 10.04 -2.94 -53.77
N VAL A 315 9.21 -4.00 -53.73
CA VAL A 315 8.73 -4.71 -54.97
C VAL A 315 7.90 -3.79 -55.79
N THR A 316 6.96 -3.00 -55.19
CA THR A 316 6.11 -2.07 -55.92
C THR A 316 6.92 -0.95 -56.61
N GLN A 317 7.94 -0.41 -55.91
CA GLN A 317 8.83 0.59 -56.51
C GLN A 317 9.68 0.00 -57.60
N GLY A 318 10.22 -1.20 -57.42
CA GLY A 318 10.98 -1.90 -58.46
C GLY A 318 10.18 -2.16 -59.75
N ALA A 319 8.95 -2.68 -59.57
CA ALA A 319 8.03 -2.90 -60.68
C ALA A 319 7.66 -1.60 -61.43
N LYS A 320 7.44 -0.49 -60.71
CA LYS A 320 7.17 0.84 -61.28
C LYS A 320 8.35 1.34 -62.14
N ILE A 321 9.59 1.17 -61.66
CA ILE A 321 10.80 1.58 -62.37
C ILE A 321 10.94 0.75 -63.65
N GLN A 322 10.81 -0.57 -63.58
CA GLN A 322 10.88 -1.44 -64.75
C GLN A 322 9.81 -1.14 -65.79
N LEU A 323 8.56 -0.86 -65.35
CA LEU A 323 7.49 -0.49 -66.24
C LEU A 323 7.78 0.85 -66.92
N MET A 324 8.32 1.83 -66.20
CA MET A 324 8.70 3.14 -66.78
C MET A 324 9.85 2.99 -67.77
N GLU A 325 10.83 2.13 -67.53
CA GLU A 325 11.91 1.84 -68.48
C GLU A 325 11.37 1.14 -69.76
N HIS A 326 10.45 0.18 -69.61
CA HIS A 326 9.80 -0.47 -70.76
C HIS A 326 8.98 0.52 -71.62
N ILE A 327 8.22 1.41 -70.99
CA ILE A 327 7.43 2.45 -71.67
C ILE A 327 8.38 3.42 -72.37
N LYS A 328 9.50 3.82 -71.78
CA LYS A 328 10.50 4.66 -72.44
C LYS A 328 11.17 3.97 -73.63
N ALA A 329 11.47 2.65 -73.54
CA ALA A 329 12.07 1.87 -74.59
C ALA A 329 11.10 1.67 -75.80
N MET A 330 9.81 1.61 -75.59
CA MET A 330 8.79 1.51 -76.64
C MET A 330 8.53 2.82 -77.39
N GLY A 331 9.23 3.90 -77.09
CA GLY A 331 9.23 5.11 -77.88
C GLY A 331 7.99 5.97 -77.75
N ALA A 332 7.65 6.35 -76.53
CA ALA A 332 6.52 7.22 -76.22
C ALA A 332 6.64 8.69 -76.77
N ASN A 333 7.50 8.88 -77.75
CA ASN A 333 7.71 10.19 -78.37
C ASN A 333 7.26 10.25 -79.85
N THR A 334 6.35 9.35 -80.29
CA THR A 334 5.78 9.48 -81.62
C THR A 334 4.27 9.70 -81.56
N ILE A 335 3.84 10.88 -81.22
CA ILE A 335 2.55 11.43 -81.75
C ILE A 335 2.93 12.01 -83.11
N LYS A 336 2.71 11.24 -84.15
CA LYS A 336 2.61 11.82 -85.53
C LYS A 336 1.21 12.31 -85.70
N ILE A 337 1.08 13.64 -85.91
CA ILE A 337 -0.10 14.31 -86.49
C ILE A 337 -0.28 13.86 -87.91
#